data_f8873de0864853d4516314c2ee7ce3d1
#
_entry.id   f8873de0864853d4516314c2ee7ce3d1
#
_cell.length_a   1.000
_cell.length_b   1.000
_cell.length_c   1.000
_cell.angle_alpha   90.00
_cell.angle_beta   90.00
_cell.angle_gamma   90.00
#
_symmetry.space_group_name_H-M   'P 1'
#
loop_
_entity.id
_entity.type
_entity.pdbx_description
1 polymer ?
#
loop_
_entity_poly.entity_id
_entity_poly.type
_entity_poly.pdbx_seq_one_letter_code
_entity_poly.pdbx_strand_id
1 'polypeptide(L)'
;MLDRPLIGRLAPWLLAAGLYWMGQGLARAEAVDAAKLYQQHCAACHGGARTGGMGPALLPESLERPRKKDALDVVQRGRAAPQLAGYAQQLAPEEITAVVDWIYQPVVPAPAWSDVDIRASRTETPGARDLPARPRWQADPMNLFVVVEAGDHHVSLVDGDRFEVLHRFPSRYALHGGPKFTPDGRFVYFGSRDGWITKYDLWNLTVVAEVRAGLNMRNVAVSGDGRYVMAANYLPRNVVLFDADLQLLKHLDAATLDGKRHSRVSAVYDAAPRQSFVVALKDVAELWEISYNEKAGPIYDGLVHDYKMGEAIAKPGFLNPRRTPLDEPLDDFFFDPSYRHVLGSTRPKAGTSGAPTAQVVNLDVRRKIADLPIAGMPHL
;
A
#
# COMPACT_ATOMS: atom_id res chain seq x y z
N MET A 1 59.36 -55.54 -75.91
CA MET A 1 59.23 -54.56 -77.00
C MET A 1 58.45 -53.41 -76.42
N LEU A 2 59.17 -52.36 -76.02
CA LEU A 2 59.16 -51.06 -76.67
C LEU A 2 57.75 -50.41 -76.62
N ASP A 3 57.44 -49.23 -76.10
CA ASP A 3 58.27 -48.01 -76.04
C ASP A 3 57.67 -47.03 -75.06
N ARG A 4 58.49 -46.25 -74.42
CA ARG A 4 58.17 -44.94 -73.83
C ARG A 4 58.02 -43.93 -74.98
N PRO A 5 57.33 -42.81 -74.84
CA PRO A 5 58.01 -41.63 -74.27
C PRO A 5 57.13 -40.55 -73.53
N LEU A 6 57.92 -39.75 -72.81
CA LEU A 6 57.99 -38.30 -72.70
C LEU A 6 56.79 -37.53 -72.05
N ILE A 7 56.93 -37.18 -70.78
CA ILE A 7 57.30 -35.87 -70.20
C ILE A 7 56.59 -34.66 -70.81
N GLY A 8 55.64 -34.13 -70.06
CA GLY A 8 55.20 -32.78 -70.16
C GLY A 8 55.02 -32.19 -68.76
N ARG A 9 56.02 -31.46 -68.31
CA ARG A 9 55.99 -30.65 -67.07
C ARG A 9 55.07 -29.46 -67.32
N LEU A 10 54.01 -29.36 -66.59
CA LEU A 10 53.31 -28.12 -66.37
C LEU A 10 53.16 -27.91 -64.87
N ALA A 11 53.76 -26.84 -64.40
CA ALA A 11 53.76 -26.40 -63.03
C ALA A 11 52.30 -26.01 -62.59
N PRO A 12 51.84 -26.42 -61.43
CA PRO A 12 50.62 -25.88 -60.87
C PRO A 12 50.88 -24.52 -60.24
N TRP A 13 50.28 -23.51 -60.79
CA TRP A 13 50.06 -22.24 -60.09
C TRP A 13 49.17 -22.48 -58.95
N LEU A 14 49.67 -22.50 -57.73
CA LEU A 14 48.98 -22.49 -56.52
C LEU A 14 48.28 -21.13 -56.39
N LEU A 15 46.97 -21.06 -56.74
CA LEU A 15 46.09 -20.04 -56.31
C LEU A 15 45.83 -20.24 -54.79
N ALA A 16 46.63 -19.52 -53.99
CA ALA A 16 46.35 -19.32 -52.62
C ALA A 16 45.10 -18.42 -52.51
N ALA A 17 43.88 -19.02 -52.55
CA ALA A 17 42.67 -18.38 -52.16
C ALA A 17 42.73 -18.23 -50.63
N GLY A 18 43.21 -17.08 -50.19
CA GLY A 18 43.13 -16.67 -48.80
C GLY A 18 41.64 -16.61 -48.39
N LEU A 19 41.20 -17.62 -47.66
CA LEU A 19 39.98 -17.55 -46.87
C LEU A 19 40.22 -16.50 -45.77
N TYR A 20 39.91 -15.25 -46.11
CA TYR A 20 39.70 -14.21 -45.12
C TYR A 20 38.45 -14.61 -44.34
N TRP A 21 38.62 -15.39 -43.29
CA TRP A 21 37.63 -15.53 -42.25
C TRP A 21 37.49 -14.16 -41.60
N MET A 22 36.60 -13.35 -42.14
CA MET A 22 36.01 -12.25 -41.37
C MET A 22 35.31 -12.88 -40.19
N GLY A 23 36.00 -13.04 -39.10
CA GLY A 23 35.42 -13.21 -37.79
C GLY A 23 34.60 -11.97 -37.52
N GLN A 24 33.37 -11.93 -37.99
CA GLN A 24 32.37 -11.05 -37.42
C GLN A 24 32.18 -11.54 -36.00
N GLY A 25 32.95 -10.96 -35.09
CA GLY A 25 32.59 -10.99 -33.68
C GLY A 25 31.19 -10.47 -33.60
N LEU A 26 30.21 -11.39 -33.45
CA LEU A 26 28.91 -11.05 -32.94
C LEU A 26 29.19 -10.32 -31.65
N ALA A 27 29.19 -9.00 -31.71
CA ALA A 27 29.14 -8.18 -30.51
C ALA A 27 27.90 -8.67 -29.78
N ARG A 28 28.11 -9.53 -28.81
CA ARG A 28 27.06 -9.97 -27.88
C ARG A 28 26.63 -8.67 -27.20
N ALA A 29 25.49 -8.15 -27.59
CA ALA A 29 24.92 -6.99 -26.92
C ALA A 29 24.99 -7.32 -25.45
N GLU A 30 25.79 -6.56 -24.70
CA GLU A 30 25.92 -6.74 -23.26
C GLU A 30 24.52 -6.64 -22.67
N ALA A 31 24.08 -7.68 -21.98
CA ALA A 31 22.72 -7.73 -21.46
C ALA A 31 22.53 -6.53 -20.53
N VAL A 32 21.49 -5.75 -20.76
CA VAL A 32 21.21 -4.55 -19.97
C VAL A 32 21.08 -4.93 -18.50
N ASP A 33 21.96 -4.40 -17.65
CA ASP A 33 21.92 -4.59 -16.21
C ASP A 33 20.84 -3.66 -15.59
N ALA A 34 19.61 -4.15 -15.57
CA ALA A 34 18.45 -3.40 -15.04
C ALA A 34 18.60 -3.06 -13.55
N ALA A 35 19.24 -3.92 -12.75
CA ALA A 35 19.47 -3.66 -11.33
C ALA A 35 20.43 -2.49 -11.14
N LYS A 36 21.51 -2.43 -11.91
CA LYS A 36 22.46 -1.32 -11.90
C LYS A 36 21.81 -0.01 -12.34
N LEU A 37 21.04 -0.04 -13.42
CA LEU A 37 20.29 1.14 -13.89
C LEU A 37 19.30 1.65 -12.82
N TYR A 38 18.60 0.72 -12.17
CA TYR A 38 17.71 1.08 -11.06
C TYR A 38 18.45 1.78 -9.92
N GLN A 39 19.61 1.24 -9.50
CA GLN A 39 20.42 1.85 -8.43
C GLN A 39 20.90 3.26 -8.82
N GLN A 40 21.23 3.48 -10.07
CA GLN A 40 21.75 4.76 -10.55
C GLN A 40 20.66 5.83 -10.70
N HIS A 41 19.47 5.46 -11.18
CA HIS A 41 18.46 6.42 -11.62
C HIS A 41 17.18 6.44 -10.77
N CYS A 42 16.87 5.36 -10.04
CA CYS A 42 15.59 5.20 -9.36
C CYS A 42 15.72 5.10 -7.83
N ALA A 43 16.80 4.49 -7.34
CA ALA A 43 16.96 4.13 -5.93
C ALA A 43 16.98 5.34 -4.98
N ALA A 44 17.44 6.49 -5.41
CA ALA A 44 17.46 7.71 -4.60
C ALA A 44 16.06 8.11 -4.10
N CYS A 45 15.03 7.90 -4.93
CA CYS A 45 13.65 8.20 -4.57
C CYS A 45 12.88 6.96 -4.11
N HIS A 46 13.11 5.80 -4.74
CA HIS A 46 12.31 4.59 -4.52
C HIS A 46 12.95 3.57 -3.56
N GLY A 47 14.10 3.92 -2.97
CA GLY A 47 14.87 3.05 -2.06
C GLY A 47 15.66 1.98 -2.79
N GLY A 48 16.87 1.65 -2.29
CA GLY A 48 17.74 0.65 -2.91
C GLY A 48 17.14 -0.75 -2.99
N ALA A 49 16.29 -1.13 -2.04
CA ALA A 49 15.53 -2.38 -2.02
C ALA A 49 14.13 -2.27 -2.64
N ARG A 50 13.84 -1.22 -3.39
CA ARG A 50 12.52 -0.91 -3.99
C ARG A 50 11.38 -0.70 -2.98
N THR A 51 11.70 -0.51 -1.71
CA THR A 51 10.71 -0.40 -0.62
C THR A 51 10.13 1.00 -0.44
N GLY A 52 10.45 1.93 -1.33
CA GLY A 52 10.02 3.33 -1.24
C GLY A 52 10.99 4.23 -0.46
N GLY A 53 10.73 5.50 -0.49
CA GLY A 53 11.49 6.56 0.14
C GLY A 53 10.75 7.88 -0.04
N MET A 54 11.29 8.82 -0.79
CA MET A 54 10.55 10.02 -1.24
C MET A 54 9.50 9.68 -2.31
N GLY A 55 9.72 8.61 -3.07
CA GLY A 55 8.78 8.04 -4.02
C GLY A 55 8.19 6.72 -3.50
N PRO A 56 7.17 6.17 -4.19
CA PRO A 56 6.50 4.94 -3.76
C PRO A 56 7.41 3.71 -3.81
N ALA A 57 7.03 2.69 -3.07
CA ALA A 57 7.61 1.37 -3.23
C ALA A 57 7.35 0.83 -4.64
N LEU A 58 8.40 0.34 -5.31
CA LEU A 58 8.33 -0.31 -6.62
C LEU A 58 8.42 -1.84 -6.47
N LEU A 59 7.47 -2.38 -5.74
CA LEU A 59 7.29 -3.81 -5.50
C LEU A 59 6.12 -4.32 -6.36
N PRO A 60 6.14 -5.58 -6.82
CA PRO A 60 5.04 -6.15 -7.60
C PRO A 60 3.66 -5.92 -6.96
N GLU A 61 3.57 -6.07 -5.63
CA GLU A 61 2.35 -5.86 -4.86
C GLU A 61 1.87 -4.40 -4.88
N SER A 62 2.80 -3.44 -5.00
CA SER A 62 2.49 -2.01 -5.14
C SER A 62 2.17 -1.64 -6.58
N LEU A 63 2.62 -2.44 -7.54
CA LEU A 63 2.46 -2.24 -8.98
C LEU A 63 1.28 -3.03 -9.60
N GLU A 64 0.42 -3.64 -8.80
CA GLU A 64 -0.73 -4.42 -9.30
C GLU A 64 -1.71 -3.60 -10.16
N ARG A 65 -1.84 -2.29 -9.91
CA ARG A 65 -2.78 -1.42 -10.62
C ARG A 65 -2.26 -0.87 -11.94
N PRO A 66 -1.06 -0.26 -12.00
CA PRO A 66 -0.54 0.19 -13.27
C PRO A 66 -0.16 -1.02 -14.12
N ARG A 67 -0.71 -1.10 -15.33
CA ARG A 67 -0.24 -2.10 -16.29
C ARG A 67 1.19 -1.77 -16.68
N LYS A 68 1.98 -2.78 -16.99
CA LYS A 68 3.38 -2.62 -17.39
C LYS A 68 3.57 -1.59 -18.52
N LYS A 69 2.63 -1.57 -19.48
CA LYS A 69 2.61 -0.55 -20.54
C LYS A 69 2.49 0.88 -20.00
N ASP A 70 1.64 1.07 -19.02
CA ASP A 70 1.43 2.40 -18.40
C ASP A 70 2.67 2.83 -17.59
N ALA A 71 3.35 1.86 -16.96
CA ALA A 71 4.63 2.10 -16.29
C ALA A 71 5.74 2.49 -17.25
N LEU A 72 5.83 1.85 -18.43
CA LEU A 72 6.76 2.24 -19.48
C LEU A 72 6.56 3.69 -19.91
N ASP A 73 5.31 4.08 -20.19
CA ASP A 73 4.97 5.45 -20.58
C ASP A 73 5.35 6.47 -19.49
N VAL A 74 5.07 6.13 -18.22
CA VAL A 74 5.43 6.98 -17.07
C VAL A 74 6.95 7.14 -16.94
N VAL A 75 7.74 6.08 -17.11
CA VAL A 75 9.20 6.19 -17.02
C VAL A 75 9.77 6.97 -18.21
N GLN A 76 9.22 6.79 -19.40
CA GLN A 76 9.68 7.51 -20.59
C GLN A 76 9.38 8.99 -20.51
N ARG A 77 8.15 9.37 -20.21
CA ARG A 77 7.65 10.76 -20.32
C ARG A 77 7.67 11.50 -18.99
N GLY A 78 7.73 10.77 -17.87
CA GLY A 78 7.56 11.35 -16.56
C GLY A 78 6.11 11.57 -16.17
N ARG A 79 5.94 12.30 -15.10
CA ARG A 79 4.68 12.85 -14.61
C ARG A 79 4.82 14.36 -14.46
N ALA A 80 3.70 15.07 -14.29
CA ALA A 80 3.72 16.50 -14.06
C ALA A 80 4.73 16.87 -12.96
N ALA A 81 5.57 17.88 -13.22
CA ALA A 81 6.55 18.35 -12.25
C ALA A 81 5.87 18.76 -10.93
N PRO A 82 6.45 18.43 -9.76
CA PRO A 82 7.79 17.86 -9.56
C PRO A 82 7.82 16.33 -9.36
N GLN A 83 6.78 15.57 -9.73
CA GLN A 83 6.61 14.17 -9.33
C GLN A 83 7.65 13.21 -9.89
N LEU A 84 7.89 13.23 -11.18
CA LEU A 84 8.87 12.36 -11.84
C LEU A 84 9.33 12.97 -13.17
N ALA A 85 10.63 13.18 -13.33
CA ALA A 85 11.21 13.54 -14.62
C ALA A 85 11.17 12.33 -15.58
N GLY A 86 10.92 12.59 -16.88
CA GLY A 86 11.00 11.54 -17.89
C GLY A 86 12.44 11.17 -18.21
N TYR A 87 12.68 9.89 -18.45
CA TYR A 87 14.01 9.34 -18.68
C TYR A 87 14.34 9.10 -20.17
N ALA A 88 13.42 9.40 -21.09
CA ALA A 88 13.63 9.15 -22.53
C ALA A 88 14.86 9.85 -23.15
N GLN A 89 15.38 10.91 -22.51
CA GLN A 89 16.59 11.60 -22.95
C GLN A 89 17.87 11.07 -22.27
N GLN A 90 17.74 10.24 -21.23
CA GLN A 90 18.87 9.77 -20.41
C GLN A 90 19.12 8.28 -20.59
N LEU A 91 18.08 7.51 -20.92
CA LEU A 91 18.11 6.06 -21.08
C LEU A 91 17.59 5.65 -22.45
N ALA A 92 18.22 4.64 -23.04
CA ALA A 92 17.73 4.02 -24.27
C ALA A 92 16.38 3.29 -24.02
N PRO A 93 15.53 3.13 -25.05
CA PRO A 93 14.24 2.44 -24.91
C PRO A 93 14.37 1.02 -24.33
N GLU A 94 15.44 0.30 -24.67
CA GLU A 94 15.76 -1.04 -24.20
C GLU A 94 16.12 -1.03 -22.70
N GLU A 95 16.84 0.00 -22.25
CA GLU A 95 17.18 0.19 -20.83
C GLU A 95 15.94 0.50 -20.00
N ILE A 96 15.08 1.39 -20.48
CA ILE A 96 13.80 1.68 -19.83
C ILE A 96 12.94 0.42 -19.72
N THR A 97 12.84 -0.34 -20.82
CA THR A 97 12.10 -1.61 -20.84
C THR A 97 12.66 -2.58 -19.81
N ALA A 98 13.99 -2.75 -19.77
CA ALA A 98 14.67 -3.65 -18.85
C ALA A 98 14.41 -3.26 -17.38
N VAL A 99 14.50 -1.97 -17.03
CA VAL A 99 14.22 -1.48 -15.68
C VAL A 99 12.75 -1.71 -15.30
N VAL A 100 11.83 -1.39 -16.21
CA VAL A 100 10.39 -1.63 -15.96
C VAL A 100 10.14 -3.13 -15.80
N ASP A 101 10.71 -3.98 -16.63
CA ASP A 101 10.58 -5.42 -16.49
C ASP A 101 11.08 -5.91 -15.14
N TRP A 102 12.21 -5.37 -14.69
CA TRP A 102 12.85 -5.75 -13.44
C TRP A 102 12.02 -5.33 -12.20
N ILE A 103 11.40 -4.16 -12.18
CA ILE A 103 10.60 -3.73 -11.02
C ILE A 103 9.30 -4.54 -10.85
N TYR A 104 8.82 -5.21 -11.91
CA TYR A 104 7.69 -6.14 -11.82
C TYR A 104 8.10 -7.57 -11.39
N GLN A 105 9.41 -7.85 -11.25
CA GLN A 105 9.86 -9.14 -10.74
C GLN A 105 9.80 -9.16 -9.21
N PRO A 106 9.48 -10.32 -8.61
CA PRO A 106 9.56 -10.50 -7.16
C PRO A 106 10.92 -10.12 -6.59
N VAL A 107 10.91 -9.54 -5.40
CA VAL A 107 12.13 -9.32 -4.62
C VAL A 107 12.41 -10.57 -3.79
N VAL A 108 13.66 -11.03 -3.83
CA VAL A 108 14.07 -12.20 -3.03
C VAL A 108 15.27 -11.78 -2.17
N PRO A 109 15.19 -11.94 -0.84
CA PRO A 109 14.02 -12.33 -0.06
C PRO A 109 12.88 -11.31 -0.13
N ALA A 110 11.64 -11.74 0.11
CA ALA A 110 10.48 -10.85 0.12
C ALA A 110 10.68 -9.72 1.16
N PRO A 111 10.34 -8.46 0.81
CA PRO A 111 10.53 -7.36 1.73
C PRO A 111 9.69 -7.55 2.99
N ALA A 112 10.33 -7.37 4.14
CA ALA A 112 9.70 -7.39 5.45
C ALA A 112 9.64 -5.97 6.03
N TRP A 113 8.70 -5.74 6.91
CA TRP A 113 8.57 -4.52 7.69
C TRP A 113 8.11 -4.91 9.09
N SER A 114 9.06 -4.98 10.01
CA SER A 114 8.88 -5.50 11.36
C SER A 114 8.51 -4.40 12.37
N ASP A 115 8.18 -4.79 13.58
CA ASP A 115 7.99 -3.85 14.70
C ASP A 115 9.23 -2.98 14.97
N VAL A 116 10.42 -3.53 14.72
CA VAL A 116 11.67 -2.78 14.85
C VAL A 116 11.74 -1.68 13.80
N ASP A 117 11.39 -2.00 12.56
CA ASP A 117 11.38 -1.04 11.45
C ASP A 117 10.32 0.04 11.68
N ILE A 118 9.12 -0.34 12.15
CA ILE A 118 8.06 0.60 12.50
C ILE A 118 8.55 1.58 13.55
N ARG A 119 9.09 1.09 14.67
CA ARG A 119 9.59 1.94 15.75
C ARG A 119 10.76 2.84 15.32
N ALA A 120 11.68 2.31 14.52
CA ALA A 120 12.83 3.06 14.00
C ALA A 120 12.42 4.16 13.01
N SER A 121 11.29 3.99 12.30
CA SER A 121 10.78 4.97 11.35
C SER A 121 10.10 6.16 12.00
N ARG A 122 9.71 6.05 13.27
CA ARG A 122 8.98 7.10 13.96
C ARG A 122 9.85 8.33 14.18
N THR A 123 9.30 9.47 13.81
CA THR A 123 9.88 10.78 14.08
C THR A 123 8.89 11.65 14.85
N GLU A 124 9.39 12.57 15.65
CA GLU A 124 8.59 13.55 16.39
C GLU A 124 9.23 14.93 16.19
N THR A 125 8.40 15.91 15.92
CA THR A 125 8.87 17.29 15.80
C THR A 125 9.28 17.82 17.17
N PRO A 126 10.50 18.36 17.34
CA PRO A 126 10.93 18.93 18.60
C PRO A 126 9.96 20.00 19.11
N GLY A 127 9.58 19.93 20.40
CA GLY A 127 8.64 20.86 21.02
C GLY A 127 7.17 20.68 20.64
N ALA A 128 6.81 19.65 19.87
CA ALA A 128 5.42 19.41 19.46
C ALA A 128 4.46 19.15 20.64
N ARG A 129 4.98 18.72 21.78
CA ARG A 129 4.18 18.48 23.00
C ARG A 129 3.81 19.77 23.75
N ASP A 130 4.56 20.84 23.53
CA ASP A 130 4.40 22.12 24.22
C ASP A 130 3.61 23.14 23.36
N LEU A 131 3.00 22.69 22.27
CA LEU A 131 2.24 23.54 21.38
C LEU A 131 0.96 24.09 22.05
N PRO A 132 0.63 25.38 21.82
CA PRO A 132 -0.55 26.00 22.40
C PRO A 132 -1.84 25.22 22.12
N ALA A 133 -2.70 25.12 23.12
CA ALA A 133 -4.02 24.51 23.00
C ALA A 133 -5.08 25.49 22.45
N ARG A 134 -4.70 26.29 21.43
CA ARG A 134 -5.58 27.22 20.72
C ARG A 134 -5.11 27.40 19.28
N PRO A 135 -6.03 27.61 18.34
CA PRO A 135 -5.67 27.87 16.95
C PRO A 135 -4.84 29.16 16.79
N ARG A 136 -3.86 29.11 15.86
CA ARG A 136 -3.08 30.30 15.43
C ARG A 136 -3.76 31.09 14.31
N TRP A 137 -4.87 30.59 13.83
CA TRP A 137 -5.67 31.17 12.74
C TRP A 137 -7.06 31.56 13.26
N GLN A 138 -7.78 32.36 12.46
CA GLN A 138 -9.16 32.78 12.74
C GLN A 138 -10.02 32.41 11.54
N ALA A 139 -10.77 31.32 11.69
CA ALA A 139 -11.76 30.85 10.74
C ALA A 139 -12.84 30.07 11.51
N ASP A 140 -13.98 29.81 10.89
CA ASP A 140 -14.97 28.90 11.47
C ASP A 140 -14.44 27.46 11.37
N PRO A 141 -14.21 26.75 12.51
CA PRO A 141 -13.73 25.36 12.46
C PRO A 141 -14.68 24.42 11.73
N MET A 142 -15.99 24.76 11.69
CA MET A 142 -17.00 23.93 10.99
C MET A 142 -16.98 24.15 9.47
N ASN A 143 -16.33 25.21 9.00
CA ASN A 143 -16.16 25.50 7.57
C ASN A 143 -14.69 25.52 7.15
N LEU A 144 -13.88 24.67 7.78
CA LEU A 144 -12.47 24.51 7.48
C LEU A 144 -12.27 23.29 6.55
N PHE A 145 -11.61 23.49 5.43
CA PHE A 145 -11.33 22.41 4.47
C PHE A 145 -9.88 21.97 4.52
N VAL A 146 -9.66 20.67 4.60
CA VAL A 146 -8.36 20.04 4.41
C VAL A 146 -8.33 19.47 3.00
N VAL A 147 -7.61 20.13 2.11
CA VAL A 147 -7.54 19.80 0.68
C VAL A 147 -6.26 19.02 0.41
N VAL A 148 -6.39 17.76 -0.03
CA VAL A 148 -5.26 16.92 -0.43
C VAL A 148 -4.94 17.15 -1.90
N GLU A 149 -3.80 17.76 -2.17
CA GLU A 149 -3.29 18.06 -3.51
C GLU A 149 -2.45 16.87 -4.01
N ALA A 150 -3.13 15.85 -4.54
CA ALA A 150 -2.46 14.61 -4.95
C ALA A 150 -1.48 14.79 -6.13
N GLY A 151 -1.62 15.89 -6.88
CA GLY A 151 -0.80 16.17 -8.06
C GLY A 151 0.64 16.56 -7.75
N ASP A 152 0.88 17.26 -6.66
CA ASP A 152 2.20 17.76 -6.26
C ASP A 152 2.58 17.43 -4.81
N HIS A 153 1.79 16.53 -4.17
CA HIS A 153 2.03 16.03 -2.81
C HIS A 153 2.06 17.14 -1.75
N HIS A 154 1.00 17.94 -1.73
CA HIS A 154 0.77 18.94 -0.68
C HIS A 154 -0.59 18.74 -0.03
N VAL A 155 -0.77 19.39 1.09
CA VAL A 155 -2.06 19.58 1.75
C VAL A 155 -2.25 21.06 2.01
N SER A 156 -3.44 21.57 1.67
CA SER A 156 -3.85 22.94 1.98
C SER A 156 -4.96 22.93 3.03
N LEU A 157 -4.83 23.83 4.01
CA LEU A 157 -5.89 24.20 4.93
C LEU A 157 -6.55 25.46 4.41
N VAL A 158 -7.86 25.41 4.15
CA VAL A 158 -8.61 26.47 3.49
C VAL A 158 -9.75 26.94 4.39
N ASP A 159 -9.85 28.25 4.58
CA ASP A 159 -11.02 28.91 5.15
C ASP A 159 -12.15 28.88 4.12
N GLY A 160 -13.23 28.15 4.42
CA GLY A 160 -14.34 27.99 3.51
C GLY A 160 -15.29 29.18 3.46
N ASP A 161 -15.23 30.11 4.41
CA ASP A 161 -16.02 31.32 4.39
C ASP A 161 -15.40 32.39 3.48
N ARG A 162 -14.06 32.47 3.47
CA ARG A 162 -13.31 33.45 2.71
C ARG A 162 -12.69 32.89 1.42
N PHE A 163 -12.65 31.55 1.28
CA PHE A 163 -11.94 30.84 0.21
C PHE A 163 -10.45 31.18 0.16
N GLU A 164 -9.83 31.35 1.32
CA GLU A 164 -8.42 31.68 1.48
C GLU A 164 -7.63 30.48 1.99
N VAL A 165 -6.42 30.28 1.45
CA VAL A 165 -5.49 29.26 1.95
C VAL A 165 -4.84 29.80 3.22
N LEU A 166 -5.16 29.20 4.37
CA LEU A 166 -4.56 29.52 5.66
C LEU A 166 -3.15 28.97 5.79
N HIS A 167 -2.92 27.78 5.26
CA HIS A 167 -1.62 27.12 5.28
C HIS A 167 -1.52 26.05 4.21
N ARG A 168 -0.33 25.87 3.65
CA ARG A 168 -0.01 24.82 2.68
C ARG A 168 1.30 24.16 3.07
N PHE A 169 1.34 22.83 3.11
CA PHE A 169 2.54 22.09 3.51
C PHE A 169 2.75 20.83 2.64
N PRO A 170 4.01 20.40 2.46
CA PRO A 170 4.30 19.19 1.72
C PRO A 170 3.80 17.95 2.48
N SER A 171 3.23 17.01 1.76
CA SER A 171 2.75 15.72 2.29
C SER A 171 3.64 14.57 1.88
N ARG A 172 3.44 13.43 2.52
CA ARG A 172 3.98 12.15 2.04
C ARG A 172 3.36 11.80 0.69
N TYR A 173 4.04 10.93 -0.04
CA TYR A 173 3.61 10.47 -1.36
C TYR A 173 2.23 9.80 -1.30
N ALA A 174 1.38 10.13 -2.28
CA ALA A 174 0.09 9.48 -2.53
C ALA A 174 -0.75 9.25 -1.26
N LEU A 175 -1.14 10.34 -0.59
CA LEU A 175 -2.12 10.28 0.48
C LEU A 175 -3.38 9.57 0.01
N HIS A 176 -3.92 8.69 0.84
CA HIS A 176 -5.02 7.81 0.48
C HIS A 176 -5.94 7.51 1.67
N GLY A 177 -7.22 7.31 1.40
CA GLY A 177 -8.22 6.97 2.41
C GLY A 177 -8.80 8.16 3.16
N GLY A 178 -8.49 9.37 2.74
CA GLY A 178 -8.95 10.64 3.32
C GLY A 178 -8.35 10.97 4.69
N PRO A 179 -8.34 12.25 5.07
CA PRO A 179 -7.93 12.71 6.39
C PRO A 179 -8.80 12.11 7.50
N LYS A 180 -8.22 11.84 8.66
CA LYS A 180 -8.93 11.36 9.86
C LYS A 180 -8.68 12.30 11.02
N PHE A 181 -9.74 12.87 11.55
CA PHE A 181 -9.68 13.90 12.59
C PHE A 181 -9.87 13.30 13.98
N THR A 182 -9.23 13.93 14.98
CA THR A 182 -9.59 13.69 16.37
C THR A 182 -10.94 14.34 16.70
N PRO A 183 -11.66 13.85 17.73
CA PRO A 183 -12.97 14.39 18.10
C PRO A 183 -13.00 15.89 18.45
N ASP A 184 -11.86 16.42 18.94
CA ASP A 184 -11.69 17.84 19.27
C ASP A 184 -11.35 18.72 18.05
N GLY A 185 -11.18 18.11 16.87
CA GLY A 185 -10.80 18.80 15.63
C GLY A 185 -9.40 19.40 15.62
N ARG A 186 -8.56 19.10 16.64
CA ARG A 186 -7.20 19.63 16.70
C ARG A 186 -6.22 18.89 15.80
N PHE A 187 -6.24 17.56 15.86
CA PHE A 187 -5.29 16.76 15.10
C PHE A 187 -5.97 16.09 13.91
N VAL A 188 -5.21 15.98 12.83
CA VAL A 188 -5.58 15.20 11.66
C VAL A 188 -4.46 14.21 11.34
N TYR A 189 -4.87 13.00 10.96
CA TYR A 189 -3.96 11.94 10.53
C TYR A 189 -4.15 11.69 9.04
N PHE A 190 -3.03 11.68 8.33
CA PHE A 190 -2.97 11.36 6.91
C PHE A 190 -2.28 10.02 6.73
N GLY A 191 -2.89 9.13 5.97
CA GLY A 191 -2.26 7.90 5.53
C GLY A 191 -1.75 8.00 4.09
N SER A 192 -0.60 7.42 3.80
CA SER A 192 -0.03 7.37 2.47
C SER A 192 0.08 5.94 1.93
N ARG A 193 0.07 5.79 0.61
CA ARG A 193 0.17 4.48 -0.04
C ARG A 193 1.47 3.73 0.27
N ASP A 194 2.54 4.42 0.54
CA ASP A 194 3.84 3.85 0.90
C ASP A 194 4.01 3.61 2.42
N GLY A 195 2.89 3.63 3.15
CA GLY A 195 2.81 3.16 4.53
C GLY A 195 3.02 4.22 5.60
N TRP A 196 3.25 5.48 5.25
CA TRP A 196 3.43 6.53 6.23
C TRP A 196 2.11 7.03 6.80
N ILE A 197 2.12 7.32 8.09
CA ILE A 197 1.09 8.06 8.80
C ILE A 197 1.72 9.35 9.30
N THR A 198 1.09 10.48 8.95
CA THR A 198 1.48 11.81 9.43
C THR A 198 0.41 12.32 10.40
N LYS A 199 0.78 12.65 11.64
CA LYS A 199 -0.04 13.40 12.60
C LYS A 199 0.26 14.88 12.46
N TYR A 200 -0.77 15.66 12.18
CA TYR A 200 -0.66 17.11 11.97
C TYR A 200 -1.55 17.88 12.96
N ASP A 201 -1.00 18.90 13.60
CA ASP A 201 -1.74 19.82 14.48
C ASP A 201 -2.33 20.96 13.65
N LEU A 202 -3.63 20.89 13.38
CA LEU A 202 -4.37 21.91 12.64
C LEU A 202 -4.36 23.27 13.35
N TRP A 203 -4.37 23.28 14.68
CA TRP A 203 -4.35 24.52 15.43
C TRP A 203 -3.01 25.25 15.34
N ASN A 204 -1.92 24.48 15.31
CA ASN A 204 -0.57 25.04 15.27
C ASN A 204 0.12 24.98 13.91
N LEU A 205 -0.56 24.46 12.90
CA LEU A 205 -0.12 24.39 11.50
C LEU A 205 1.24 23.67 11.36
N THR A 206 1.39 22.53 12.01
CA THR A 206 2.65 21.81 12.02
C THR A 206 2.48 20.30 12.07
N VAL A 207 3.42 19.57 11.46
CA VAL A 207 3.57 18.13 11.66
C VAL A 207 4.03 17.86 13.09
N VAL A 208 3.34 16.97 13.79
CA VAL A 208 3.65 16.58 15.17
C VAL A 208 4.53 15.34 15.20
N ALA A 209 4.12 14.33 14.50
CA ALA A 209 4.83 13.05 14.42
C ALA A 209 4.52 12.33 13.12
N GLU A 210 5.42 11.45 12.72
CA GLU A 210 5.25 10.54 11.61
C GLU A 210 5.74 9.15 11.97
N VAL A 211 5.13 8.13 11.38
CA VAL A 211 5.57 6.73 11.49
C VAL A 211 5.25 5.98 10.20
N ARG A 212 6.08 5.03 9.84
CA ARG A 212 5.80 4.16 8.71
C ARG A 212 5.25 2.82 9.22
N ALA A 213 3.95 2.60 9.00
CA ALA A 213 3.23 1.40 9.46
C ALA A 213 3.45 0.16 8.59
N GLY A 214 3.96 0.35 7.37
CA GLY A 214 4.16 -0.74 6.40
C GLY A 214 4.80 -0.26 5.11
N LEU A 215 4.81 -1.12 4.10
CA LEU A 215 5.36 -0.82 2.77
C LEU A 215 4.28 -0.47 1.73
N ASN A 216 3.04 -0.90 1.98
CA ASN A 216 1.88 -0.57 1.17
C ASN A 216 0.64 -0.54 2.07
N MET A 217 0.19 0.65 2.42
CA MET A 217 -0.96 0.87 3.28
C MET A 217 -2.20 1.23 2.46
N ARG A 218 -3.36 0.70 2.85
CA ARG A 218 -4.63 1.01 2.19
C ARG A 218 -5.28 2.26 2.75
N ASN A 219 -5.47 2.31 4.07
CA ASN A 219 -5.99 3.47 4.77
C ASN A 219 -5.67 3.43 6.28
N VAL A 220 -6.02 4.49 6.96
CA VAL A 220 -5.88 4.66 8.40
C VAL A 220 -7.24 5.03 9.00
N ALA A 221 -7.47 4.63 10.24
CA ALA A 221 -8.60 5.07 11.04
C ALA A 221 -8.12 5.61 12.40
N VAL A 222 -8.89 6.54 12.96
CA VAL A 222 -8.69 7.10 14.31
C VAL A 222 -9.89 6.72 15.14
N SER A 223 -9.68 6.26 16.37
CA SER A 223 -10.78 5.89 17.28
C SER A 223 -11.63 7.08 17.65
N GLY A 224 -12.92 6.85 17.88
CA GLY A 224 -13.88 7.90 18.24
C GLY A 224 -13.58 8.63 19.56
N ASP A 225 -12.69 8.08 20.40
CA ASP A 225 -12.16 8.73 21.60
C ASP A 225 -10.80 9.41 21.37
N GLY A 226 -10.25 9.34 20.15
CA GLY A 226 -8.98 9.93 19.76
C GLY A 226 -7.73 9.26 20.33
N ARG A 227 -7.85 8.15 21.06
CA ARG A 227 -6.72 7.51 21.75
C ARG A 227 -5.89 6.57 20.87
N TYR A 228 -6.48 6.05 19.81
CA TYR A 228 -5.88 5.01 18.98
C TYR A 228 -5.92 5.36 17.50
N VAL A 229 -4.90 4.89 16.78
CA VAL A 229 -4.79 5.00 15.33
C VAL A 229 -4.51 3.61 14.78
N MET A 230 -5.27 3.17 13.78
CA MET A 230 -5.10 1.86 13.16
C MET A 230 -4.81 1.98 11.67
N ALA A 231 -3.74 1.34 11.22
CA ALA A 231 -3.33 1.24 9.82
C ALA A 231 -3.75 -0.10 9.22
N ALA A 232 -4.28 -0.08 8.01
CA ALA A 232 -4.63 -1.26 7.21
C ALA A 232 -3.60 -1.46 6.10
N ASN A 233 -2.84 -2.55 6.14
CA ASN A 233 -1.74 -2.79 5.21
C ASN A 233 -2.06 -3.89 4.17
N TYR A 234 -1.58 -3.65 2.94
CA TYR A 234 -1.46 -4.68 1.91
C TYR A 234 -0.13 -5.42 2.04
N LEU A 235 0.93 -4.67 2.45
CA LEU A 235 2.27 -5.20 2.66
C LEU A 235 2.94 -4.49 3.86
N PRO A 236 3.33 -5.22 4.92
CA PRO A 236 2.95 -6.61 5.22
C PRO A 236 1.41 -6.78 5.31
N ARG A 237 0.94 -8.02 5.26
CA ARG A 237 -0.50 -8.32 5.34
C ARG A 237 -0.96 -8.32 6.80
N ASN A 238 -1.15 -7.12 7.34
CA ASN A 238 -1.48 -6.91 8.74
C ASN A 238 -2.30 -5.64 8.97
N VAL A 239 -2.79 -5.48 10.18
CA VAL A 239 -3.18 -4.20 10.75
C VAL A 239 -2.21 -3.82 11.85
N VAL A 240 -1.89 -2.54 11.95
CA VAL A 240 -0.98 -2.01 12.96
C VAL A 240 -1.72 -0.98 13.79
N LEU A 241 -1.64 -1.13 15.10
CA LEU A 241 -2.29 -0.26 16.07
C LEU A 241 -1.24 0.62 16.77
N PHE A 242 -1.54 1.90 16.85
CA PHE A 242 -0.76 2.92 17.53
C PHE A 242 -1.60 3.61 18.61
N ASP A 243 -0.93 4.24 19.56
CA ASP A 243 -1.56 5.28 20.38
C ASP A 243 -1.73 6.59 19.59
N ALA A 244 -2.33 7.59 20.25
CA ALA A 244 -2.53 8.92 19.65
C ALA A 244 -1.24 9.64 19.25
N ASP A 245 -0.09 9.25 19.81
CA ASP A 245 1.23 9.82 19.52
C ASP A 245 2.03 8.97 18.52
N LEU A 246 1.35 8.05 17.85
CA LEU A 246 1.94 7.14 16.87
C LEU A 246 3.04 6.24 17.44
N GLN A 247 2.95 5.89 18.75
CA GLN A 247 3.76 4.83 19.34
C GLN A 247 3.12 3.48 19.00
N LEU A 248 3.92 2.55 18.53
CA LEU A 248 3.45 1.20 18.21
C LEU A 248 2.98 0.47 19.46
N LEU A 249 1.70 0.10 19.48
CA LEU A 249 1.09 -0.72 20.53
C LEU A 249 1.05 -2.20 20.14
N LYS A 250 0.59 -2.51 18.93
CA LYS A 250 0.37 -3.88 18.50
C LYS A 250 0.32 -3.99 16.99
N HIS A 251 0.76 -5.13 16.46
CA HIS A 251 0.36 -5.56 15.12
C HIS A 251 -0.45 -6.86 15.19
N LEU A 252 -1.30 -7.07 14.20
CA LEU A 252 -2.11 -8.27 14.05
C LEU A 252 -1.98 -8.75 12.62
N ASP A 253 -1.44 -9.95 12.44
CA ASP A 253 -1.37 -10.58 11.12
C ASP A 253 -2.78 -10.81 10.58
N ALA A 254 -3.04 -10.31 9.39
CA ALA A 254 -4.30 -10.51 8.70
C ALA A 254 -4.31 -11.91 8.08
N ALA A 255 -4.62 -12.90 8.88
CA ALA A 255 -4.62 -14.30 8.50
C ALA A 255 -5.88 -15.02 9.00
N THR A 256 -6.21 -16.15 8.36
CA THR A 256 -7.24 -17.08 8.85
C THR A 256 -6.88 -17.57 10.26
N LEU A 257 -7.88 -18.08 10.99
CA LEU A 257 -7.69 -18.54 12.37
C LEU A 257 -6.62 -19.64 12.49
N ASP A 258 -6.50 -20.49 11.48
CA ASP A 258 -5.48 -21.55 11.39
C ASP A 258 -4.10 -21.06 10.91
N GLY A 259 -3.97 -19.75 10.61
CA GLY A 259 -2.74 -19.12 10.13
C GLY A 259 -2.30 -19.48 8.71
N LYS A 260 -3.07 -20.32 7.99
CA LYS A 260 -2.62 -20.85 6.68
C LYS A 260 -2.78 -19.86 5.52
N ARG A 261 -3.73 -18.96 5.59
CA ARG A 261 -3.97 -17.97 4.54
C ARG A 261 -3.84 -16.56 5.10
N HIS A 262 -3.00 -15.76 4.47
CA HIS A 262 -2.83 -14.36 4.78
C HIS A 262 -3.59 -13.48 3.80
N SER A 263 -4.09 -12.36 4.26
CA SER A 263 -4.89 -11.43 3.50
C SER A 263 -4.30 -10.03 3.53
N ARG A 264 -4.38 -9.33 2.43
CA ARG A 264 -4.33 -7.87 2.41
C ARG A 264 -5.52 -7.33 3.20
N VAL A 265 -5.39 -6.13 3.75
CA VAL A 265 -6.49 -5.48 4.48
C VAL A 265 -7.10 -4.41 3.59
N SER A 266 -8.33 -4.62 3.13
CA SER A 266 -8.97 -3.75 2.14
C SER A 266 -9.46 -2.42 2.72
N ALA A 267 -9.90 -2.43 3.97
CA ALA A 267 -10.40 -1.23 4.63
C ALA A 267 -10.30 -1.35 6.17
N VAL A 268 -10.15 -0.21 6.83
CA VAL A 268 -10.38 -0.05 8.28
C VAL A 268 -11.14 1.25 8.52
N TYR A 269 -12.20 1.18 9.32
CA TYR A 269 -12.98 2.34 9.74
C TYR A 269 -13.30 2.28 11.22
N ASP A 270 -13.45 3.45 11.82
CA ASP A 270 -13.92 3.56 13.21
C ASP A 270 -15.44 3.41 13.29
N ALA A 271 -15.88 2.64 14.24
CA ALA A 271 -17.27 2.51 14.66
C ALA A 271 -17.42 3.08 16.08
N ALA A 272 -17.31 4.41 16.21
CA ALA A 272 -17.31 5.12 17.50
C ALA A 272 -18.41 4.69 18.47
N PRO A 273 -19.69 4.55 18.05
CA PRO A 273 -20.77 4.09 18.95
C PRO A 273 -20.56 2.68 19.49
N ARG A 274 -19.74 1.86 18.82
CA ARG A 274 -19.37 0.50 19.22
C ARG A 274 -18.04 0.44 19.96
N GLN A 275 -17.33 1.55 20.04
CA GLN A 275 -15.95 1.63 20.54
C GLN A 275 -15.03 0.58 19.91
N SER A 276 -15.08 0.49 18.59
CA SER A 276 -14.39 -0.55 17.83
C SER A 276 -13.92 -0.05 16.47
N PHE A 277 -12.77 -0.55 16.04
CA PHE A 277 -12.43 -0.52 14.63
C PHE A 277 -13.05 -1.72 13.91
N VAL A 278 -13.51 -1.51 12.69
CA VAL A 278 -13.98 -2.58 11.82
C VAL A 278 -13.02 -2.69 10.63
N VAL A 279 -12.59 -3.90 10.34
CA VAL A 279 -11.51 -4.20 9.39
C VAL A 279 -12.01 -5.23 8.38
N ALA A 280 -11.90 -4.96 7.09
CA ALA A 280 -12.24 -5.89 6.03
C ALA A 280 -10.98 -6.54 5.43
N LEU A 281 -11.01 -7.86 5.30
CA LEU A 281 -9.95 -8.63 4.67
C LEU A 281 -10.22 -8.79 3.17
N LYS A 282 -9.20 -8.49 2.33
CA LYS A 282 -9.35 -8.47 0.88
C LYS A 282 -9.31 -9.84 0.22
N ASP A 283 -8.54 -10.76 0.79
CA ASP A 283 -8.24 -12.08 0.18
C ASP A 283 -8.84 -13.24 1.00
N VAL A 284 -9.39 -12.93 2.16
CA VAL A 284 -10.09 -13.87 3.07
C VAL A 284 -11.48 -13.32 3.35
N ALA A 285 -12.48 -14.18 3.26
CA ALA A 285 -13.88 -13.78 3.47
C ALA A 285 -14.17 -13.59 4.97
N GLU A 286 -13.57 -12.59 5.57
CA GLU A 286 -13.76 -12.21 6.98
C GLU A 286 -13.81 -10.70 7.15
N LEU A 287 -14.64 -10.28 8.10
CA LEU A 287 -14.67 -8.95 8.69
C LEU A 287 -14.27 -9.06 10.16
N TRP A 288 -13.39 -8.18 10.62
CA TRP A 288 -12.95 -8.16 12.01
C TRP A 288 -13.49 -6.92 12.73
N GLU A 289 -14.00 -7.10 13.94
CA GLU A 289 -14.29 -6.03 14.87
C GLU A 289 -13.24 -6.06 15.99
N ILE A 290 -12.50 -4.96 16.17
CA ILE A 290 -11.41 -4.82 17.13
C ILE A 290 -11.79 -3.73 18.11
N SER A 291 -12.25 -4.14 19.31
CA SER A 291 -12.72 -3.19 20.31
C SER A 291 -11.58 -2.48 21.02
N TYR A 292 -11.68 -1.16 21.13
CA TYR A 292 -10.84 -0.33 22.00
C TYR A 292 -11.52 0.00 23.35
N ASN A 293 -12.63 -0.66 23.67
CA ASN A 293 -13.20 -0.64 24.99
C ASN A 293 -12.45 -1.64 25.90
N GLU A 294 -11.80 -1.13 26.95
CA GLU A 294 -11.06 -1.96 27.89
C GLU A 294 -11.91 -3.02 28.61
N LYS A 295 -13.23 -2.78 28.68
CA LYS A 295 -14.21 -3.71 29.25
C LYS A 295 -14.83 -4.65 28.23
N ALA A 296 -14.27 -4.71 27.00
CA ALA A 296 -14.79 -5.61 25.96
C ALA A 296 -14.77 -7.07 26.45
N GLY A 297 -15.91 -7.74 26.31
CA GLY A 297 -16.04 -9.14 26.72
C GLY A 297 -15.06 -10.08 25.99
N PRO A 298 -14.76 -11.23 26.55
CA PRO A 298 -13.80 -12.18 25.97
C PRO A 298 -14.22 -12.67 24.59
N ILE A 299 -13.26 -13.10 23.80
CA ILE A 299 -13.44 -13.70 22.48
C ILE A 299 -13.17 -15.19 22.59
N TYR A 300 -14.08 -15.99 22.09
CA TYR A 300 -13.94 -17.43 21.96
C TYR A 300 -13.83 -17.78 20.47
N ASP A 301 -12.69 -18.34 20.09
CA ASP A 301 -12.44 -18.82 18.72
C ASP A 301 -12.72 -20.33 18.69
N GLY A 302 -13.87 -20.77 18.19
CA GLY A 302 -14.28 -22.16 18.08
C GLY A 302 -15.54 -22.52 18.86
N LEU A 303 -15.86 -23.82 18.91
CA LEU A 303 -17.03 -24.33 19.65
C LEU A 303 -16.70 -24.36 21.15
N VAL A 304 -17.52 -23.68 21.94
CA VAL A 304 -17.39 -23.55 23.42
C VAL A 304 -17.56 -24.89 24.14
N HIS A 305 -17.96 -25.97 23.44
CA HIS A 305 -18.25 -27.29 23.98
C HIS A 305 -17.55 -28.42 23.23
N ASP A 306 -16.38 -28.19 22.67
CA ASP A 306 -15.56 -29.28 22.14
C ASP A 306 -14.70 -29.84 23.30
N TYR A 307 -15.14 -30.92 23.91
CA TYR A 307 -14.49 -31.63 25.03
C TYR A 307 -13.08 -32.17 24.71
N LYS A 308 -12.40 -31.68 23.69
CA LYS A 308 -11.01 -32.02 23.40
C LYS A 308 -10.08 -31.10 24.17
N MET A 309 -9.01 -31.67 24.73
CA MET A 309 -7.94 -30.88 25.34
C MET A 309 -7.43 -29.83 24.34
N GLY A 310 -7.60 -28.54 24.66
CA GLY A 310 -7.30 -27.43 23.74
C GLY A 310 -8.53 -26.61 23.41
N GLU A 311 -9.64 -26.81 24.11
CA GLU A 311 -10.84 -25.95 24.01
C GLU A 311 -10.48 -24.48 24.09
N ALA A 312 -11.18 -23.73 23.28
CA ALA A 312 -11.00 -22.29 23.03
C ALA A 312 -10.68 -21.53 24.32
N ILE A 313 -9.40 -21.29 24.55
CA ILE A 313 -8.96 -20.38 25.60
C ILE A 313 -9.49 -19.01 25.22
N ALA A 314 -10.31 -18.44 26.10
CA ALA A 314 -10.84 -17.11 25.90
C ALA A 314 -9.70 -16.09 25.71
N LYS A 315 -9.73 -15.35 24.62
CA LYS A 315 -8.82 -14.22 24.40
C LYS A 315 -9.45 -12.95 24.95
N PRO A 316 -8.68 -11.99 25.49
CA PRO A 316 -9.21 -10.68 25.84
C PRO A 316 -9.93 -10.03 24.65
N GLY A 317 -11.08 -9.40 24.88
CA GLY A 317 -11.80 -8.69 23.83
C GLY A 317 -11.13 -7.38 23.44
N PHE A 318 -10.43 -6.75 24.38
CA PHE A 318 -9.72 -5.49 24.17
C PHE A 318 -8.56 -5.65 23.17
N LEU A 319 -8.58 -4.87 22.11
CA LEU A 319 -7.57 -4.80 21.04
C LEU A 319 -7.27 -6.18 20.37
N ASN A 320 -8.25 -7.08 20.35
CA ASN A 320 -8.15 -8.34 19.64
C ASN A 320 -9.29 -8.49 18.63
N PRO A 321 -9.07 -9.17 17.51
CA PRO A 321 -10.07 -9.28 16.46
C PRO A 321 -11.18 -10.26 16.84
N ARG A 322 -12.41 -9.78 16.80
CA ARG A 322 -13.63 -10.58 16.81
C ARG A 322 -14.05 -10.81 15.38
N ARG A 323 -13.97 -12.04 14.92
CA ARG A 323 -14.11 -12.42 13.52
C ARG A 323 -15.57 -12.63 13.14
N THR A 324 -15.94 -12.16 11.97
CA THR A 324 -17.23 -12.40 11.31
C THR A 324 -16.95 -13.06 9.97
N PRO A 325 -17.33 -14.34 9.78
CA PRO A 325 -17.19 -15.01 8.49
C PRO A 325 -18.16 -14.41 7.48
N LEU A 326 -17.71 -14.32 6.22
CA LEU A 326 -18.46 -13.81 5.08
C LEU A 326 -18.49 -14.87 3.97
N ASP A 327 -19.34 -14.68 2.97
CA ASP A 327 -19.36 -15.56 1.80
C ASP A 327 -18.24 -15.18 0.82
N GLU A 328 -17.98 -13.88 0.65
CA GLU A 328 -16.93 -13.36 -0.23
C GLU A 328 -16.17 -12.23 0.48
N PRO A 329 -14.88 -12.03 0.16
CA PRO A 329 -14.09 -10.94 0.70
C PRO A 329 -14.67 -9.57 0.31
N LEU A 330 -14.57 -8.59 1.19
CA LEU A 330 -14.98 -7.22 0.91
C LEU A 330 -13.82 -6.40 0.34
N ASP A 331 -14.11 -5.58 -0.66
CA ASP A 331 -13.15 -4.61 -1.22
C ASP A 331 -13.18 -3.29 -0.45
N ASP A 332 -14.36 -2.86 -0.06
CA ASP A 332 -14.62 -1.70 0.78
C ASP A 332 -15.98 -1.84 1.47
N PHE A 333 -16.28 -1.01 2.47
CA PHE A 333 -17.56 -1.04 3.17
C PHE A 333 -17.88 0.31 3.83
N PHE A 334 -19.13 0.46 4.24
CA PHE A 334 -19.59 1.56 5.08
C PHE A 334 -20.62 1.07 6.10
N PHE A 335 -20.89 1.88 7.12
CA PHE A 335 -21.88 1.57 8.15
C PHE A 335 -23.25 2.15 7.80
N ASP A 336 -24.30 1.48 8.25
CA ASP A 336 -25.59 2.11 8.39
C ASP A 336 -25.55 3.15 9.55
N PRO A 337 -26.50 4.09 9.64
CA PRO A 337 -26.50 5.10 10.70
C PRO A 337 -26.57 4.54 12.13
N SER A 338 -27.02 3.31 12.32
CA SER A 338 -27.06 2.66 13.63
C SER A 338 -25.72 2.00 14.02
N TYR A 339 -24.76 1.89 13.10
CA TYR A 339 -23.53 1.11 13.26
C TYR A 339 -23.73 -0.38 13.60
N ARG A 340 -24.94 -0.90 13.39
CA ARG A 340 -25.26 -2.31 13.55
C ARG A 340 -24.98 -3.12 12.30
N HIS A 341 -25.02 -2.47 11.14
CA HIS A 341 -24.81 -3.12 9.87
C HIS A 341 -23.66 -2.50 9.11
N VAL A 342 -22.99 -3.37 8.39
CA VAL A 342 -21.99 -3.02 7.38
C VAL A 342 -22.55 -3.39 6.02
N LEU A 343 -22.46 -2.47 5.06
CA LEU A 343 -22.69 -2.74 3.65
C LEU A 343 -21.34 -2.77 2.95
N GLY A 344 -20.92 -3.95 2.50
CA GLY A 344 -19.62 -4.15 1.93
C GLY A 344 -19.68 -4.60 0.47
N SER A 345 -18.93 -3.94 -0.42
CA SER A 345 -18.86 -4.32 -1.83
C SER A 345 -17.90 -5.49 -2.04
N THR A 346 -18.33 -6.43 -2.90
CA THR A 346 -17.50 -7.55 -3.36
C THR A 346 -17.14 -7.38 -4.82
N ARG A 347 -15.94 -7.80 -5.20
CA ARG A 347 -15.57 -7.88 -6.61
C ARG A 347 -15.99 -9.21 -7.19
N PRO A 348 -16.56 -9.24 -8.40
CA PRO A 348 -16.72 -10.49 -9.12
C PRO A 348 -15.38 -11.22 -9.25
N LYS A 349 -15.38 -12.54 -9.07
CA LYS A 349 -14.18 -13.34 -9.32
C LYS A 349 -13.75 -13.18 -10.77
N ALA A 350 -12.47 -13.06 -11.02
CA ALA A 350 -11.93 -13.00 -12.37
C ALA A 350 -12.42 -14.22 -13.19
N GLY A 351 -13.04 -13.96 -14.34
CA GLY A 351 -13.60 -15.02 -15.21
C GLY A 351 -15.03 -15.46 -14.84
N THR A 352 -15.69 -14.85 -13.85
CA THR A 352 -17.12 -15.07 -13.58
C THR A 352 -17.96 -13.94 -14.17
N SER A 353 -19.12 -14.28 -14.73
CA SER A 353 -20.10 -13.33 -15.27
C SER A 353 -21.04 -12.77 -14.18
N GLY A 354 -20.71 -12.95 -12.92
CA GLY A 354 -21.53 -12.48 -11.80
C GLY A 354 -21.54 -10.95 -11.71
N ALA A 355 -22.73 -10.37 -11.50
CA ALA A 355 -22.82 -8.95 -11.16
C ALA A 355 -22.18 -8.70 -9.79
N PRO A 356 -21.58 -7.52 -9.55
CA PRO A 356 -21.11 -7.15 -8.23
C PRO A 356 -22.29 -7.13 -7.25
N THR A 357 -22.04 -7.56 -6.02
CA THR A 357 -23.02 -7.54 -4.94
C THR A 357 -22.48 -6.74 -3.76
N ALA A 358 -23.38 -6.17 -2.99
CA ALA A 358 -23.08 -5.66 -1.65
C ALA A 358 -23.59 -6.64 -0.61
N GLN A 359 -22.72 -7.15 0.24
CA GLN A 359 -23.10 -7.94 1.39
C GLN A 359 -23.58 -7.03 2.52
N VAL A 360 -24.70 -7.37 3.13
CA VAL A 360 -25.17 -6.75 4.38
C VAL A 360 -24.78 -7.65 5.54
N VAL A 361 -23.95 -7.13 6.42
CA VAL A 361 -23.41 -7.86 7.57
C VAL A 361 -23.95 -7.23 8.85
N ASN A 362 -24.59 -8.02 9.70
CA ASN A 362 -25.00 -7.57 11.01
C ASN A 362 -23.87 -7.86 12.02
N LEU A 363 -23.34 -6.78 12.63
CA LEU A 363 -22.22 -6.86 13.57
C LEU A 363 -22.59 -7.41 14.94
N ASP A 364 -23.87 -7.29 15.37
CA ASP A 364 -24.30 -7.80 16.67
C ASP A 364 -24.36 -9.32 16.67
N VAL A 365 -24.94 -9.90 15.61
CA VAL A 365 -25.00 -11.37 15.44
C VAL A 365 -23.83 -11.93 14.66
N ARG A 366 -22.92 -11.07 14.16
CA ARG A 366 -21.70 -11.42 13.42
C ARG A 366 -21.97 -12.38 12.26
N ARG A 367 -22.88 -11.97 11.39
CA ARG A 367 -23.31 -12.78 10.24
C ARG A 367 -23.69 -11.89 9.07
N LYS A 368 -23.39 -12.35 7.87
CA LYS A 368 -24.04 -11.82 6.66
C LYS A 368 -25.52 -12.17 6.72
N ILE A 369 -26.37 -11.18 6.43
CA ILE A 369 -27.84 -11.32 6.50
C ILE A 369 -28.51 -11.14 5.15
N ALA A 370 -27.89 -10.46 4.20
CA ALA A 370 -28.43 -10.26 2.86
C ALA A 370 -27.33 -9.98 1.83
N ASP A 371 -27.68 -10.17 0.55
CA ASP A 371 -26.96 -9.67 -0.60
C ASP A 371 -27.86 -8.69 -1.36
N LEU A 372 -27.29 -7.55 -1.73
CA LEU A 372 -27.96 -6.54 -2.53
C LEU A 372 -27.32 -6.52 -3.92
N PRO A 373 -28.12 -6.67 -5.01
CA PRO A 373 -27.61 -6.48 -6.36
C PRO A 373 -27.22 -5.01 -6.54
N ILE A 374 -26.04 -4.76 -7.09
CA ILE A 374 -25.54 -3.41 -7.36
C ILE A 374 -25.12 -3.29 -8.82
N ALA A 375 -25.39 -2.13 -9.43
CA ALA A 375 -24.97 -1.82 -10.77
C ALA A 375 -23.57 -1.19 -10.73
N GLY A 376 -22.52 -2.01 -10.91
CA GLY A 376 -21.13 -1.57 -10.87
C GLY A 376 -20.49 -1.70 -9.48
N MET A 377 -19.24 -1.25 -9.38
CA MET A 377 -18.48 -1.24 -8.12
C MET A 377 -18.61 0.13 -7.48
N PRO A 378 -19.33 0.29 -6.37
CA PRO A 378 -19.34 1.56 -5.65
C PRO A 378 -17.94 1.83 -5.11
N HIS A 379 -17.41 3.00 -5.39
CA HIS A 379 -16.32 3.60 -4.64
C HIS A 379 -16.94 4.54 -3.60
N LEU A 380 -16.62 4.29 -2.37
CA LEU A 380 -17.03 5.10 -1.24
C LEU A 380 -15.96 6.13 -0.92
#